data_dfba37461726ef1581b923928b9f3972
#
_entry.id   dfba37461726ef1581b923928b9f3972
#
_cell.length_a   1.000
_cell.length_b   1.000
_cell.length_c   1.000
_cell.angle_alpha   90.00
_cell.angle_beta   90.00
_cell.angle_gamma   90.00
#
_symmetry.space_group_name_H-M   'P 1'
#
loop_
_entity.id
_entity.type
_entity.pdbx_description
1 polymer ?
#
loop_
_entity_poly.entity_id
_entity_poly.type
_entity_poly.pdbx_seq_one_letter_code
_entity_poly.pdbx_strand_id
1 'polypeptide(L)'
;MAKQLEDYMQWPEIEALMYAECGRPETVLGPKQVDKSHVLITAFEPEADSIVVSGEDLKKEYKMTKMDETGYFAVLIPAKKIPSYHFVLKQGKKKIEKTDAYAVDSLFDGVDMTQFSNGIRDTVYEKLGAHPMTIEGVKGTYFAVWAPEAKAVSVVGDFNDWQAARNPMRYLEAAGIYELFVPGVSAGDLYKYEIWGADGKRVMKADPYGNYAERRPATASIVWDLNKYHWKDEKWLVKRKKWNAKKEPMLVYEVALGAFKKPA
;
A
#
# COMPACT_ATOMS: atom_id res chain seq x y z
N MET A 1 -13.17 11.16 35.02
CA MET A 1 -14.24 10.62 34.13
C MET A 1 -13.57 9.69 33.13
N ALA A 2 -14.14 8.51 32.87
CA ALA A 2 -13.67 7.68 31.76
C ALA A 2 -13.94 8.44 30.46
N LYS A 3 -12.95 8.53 29.58
CA LYS A 3 -13.11 9.14 28.24
C LYS A 3 -14.11 8.31 27.45
N GLN A 4 -15.05 8.97 26.79
CA GLN A 4 -15.95 8.33 25.82
C GLN A 4 -15.23 8.13 24.48
N LEU A 5 -15.75 7.27 23.62
CA LEU A 5 -15.13 6.96 22.33
C LEU A 5 -15.00 8.21 21.45
N GLU A 6 -15.97 9.13 21.51
CA GLU A 6 -15.98 10.41 20.81
C GLU A 6 -14.81 11.34 21.19
N ASP A 7 -14.32 11.26 22.43
CA ASP A 7 -13.20 12.09 22.90
C ASP A 7 -11.86 11.80 22.18
N TYR A 8 -11.80 10.68 21.45
CA TYR A 8 -10.64 10.27 20.65
C TYR A 8 -10.77 10.59 19.18
N MET A 9 -11.93 11.08 18.72
CA MET A 9 -12.19 11.35 17.31
C MET A 9 -11.59 12.70 16.89
N GLN A 10 -10.75 12.66 15.85
CA GLN A 10 -10.17 13.85 15.22
C GLN A 10 -11.00 14.18 13.97
N TRP A 11 -12.17 14.78 14.20
CA TRP A 11 -13.17 15.02 13.16
C TRP A 11 -12.64 15.74 11.90
N PRO A 12 -11.78 16.78 12.00
CA PRO A 12 -11.23 17.42 10.80
C PRO A 12 -10.42 16.46 9.91
N GLU A 13 -9.59 15.60 10.50
CA GLU A 13 -8.80 14.60 9.78
C GLU A 13 -9.67 13.43 9.27
N ILE A 14 -10.72 13.07 10.01
CA ILE A 14 -11.72 12.08 9.58
C ILE A 14 -12.49 12.62 8.37
N GLU A 15 -12.90 13.88 8.39
CA GLU A 15 -13.55 14.53 7.25
C GLU A 15 -12.60 14.59 6.04
N ALA A 16 -11.33 14.97 6.25
CA ALA A 16 -10.31 14.94 5.20
C ALA A 16 -10.13 13.53 4.60
N LEU A 17 -10.20 12.48 5.43
CA LEU A 17 -10.18 11.09 4.96
C LEU A 17 -11.35 10.79 4.02
N MET A 18 -12.58 11.18 4.40
CA MET A 18 -13.79 10.95 3.60
C MET A 18 -13.73 11.62 2.23
N TYR A 19 -13.06 12.78 2.16
CA TYR A 19 -12.83 13.50 0.91
C TYR A 19 -11.55 13.07 0.17
N ALA A 20 -10.85 12.02 0.63
CA ALA A 20 -9.55 11.59 0.10
C ALA A 20 -8.48 12.71 0.11
N GLU A 21 -8.49 13.53 1.14
CA GLU A 21 -7.57 14.66 1.38
C GLU A 21 -6.64 14.42 2.56
N CYS A 22 -6.74 13.24 3.19
CA CYS A 22 -5.94 12.89 4.35
C CYS A 22 -4.52 12.48 3.93
N GLY A 23 -3.55 13.36 4.19
CA GLY A 23 -2.14 13.08 3.93
C GLY A 23 -1.46 12.22 5.01
N ARG A 24 -2.12 12.01 6.16
CA ARG A 24 -1.62 11.22 7.29
C ARG A 24 -2.69 10.25 7.81
N PRO A 25 -3.06 9.24 7.03
CA PRO A 25 -4.16 8.32 7.39
C PRO A 25 -3.90 7.57 8.70
N GLU A 26 -2.66 7.35 9.09
CA GLU A 26 -2.29 6.75 10.37
C GLU A 26 -2.73 7.58 11.57
N THR A 27 -3.13 8.84 11.40
CA THR A 27 -3.70 9.65 12.48
C THR A 27 -5.16 9.30 12.76
N VAL A 28 -5.86 8.71 11.81
CA VAL A 28 -7.30 8.41 11.91
C VAL A 28 -7.67 6.98 11.55
N LEU A 29 -6.74 6.17 11.03
CA LEU A 29 -6.95 4.76 10.70
C LEU A 29 -5.95 3.87 11.45
N GLY A 30 -6.35 2.61 11.65
CA GLY A 30 -5.52 1.60 12.28
C GLY A 30 -5.55 1.60 13.79
N PRO A 31 -4.66 0.82 14.42
CA PRO A 31 -4.59 0.65 15.86
C PRO A 31 -3.73 1.74 16.50
N LYS A 32 -4.16 2.27 17.65
CA LYS A 32 -3.41 3.27 18.44
C LYS A 32 -3.46 2.96 19.92
N GLN A 33 -2.31 2.91 20.56
CA GLN A 33 -2.25 2.85 22.02
C GLN A 33 -2.65 4.23 22.58
N VAL A 34 -3.80 4.34 23.23
CA VAL A 34 -4.30 5.63 23.74
C VAL A 34 -3.95 5.85 25.21
N ASP A 35 -3.74 4.76 25.97
CA ASP A 35 -3.20 4.78 27.33
C ASP A 35 -2.56 3.43 27.66
N LYS A 36 -2.09 3.24 28.91
CA LYS A 36 -1.40 2.01 29.36
C LYS A 36 -2.29 0.74 29.32
N SER A 37 -3.58 0.89 29.11
CA SER A 37 -4.57 -0.20 29.25
C SER A 37 -5.57 -0.28 28.09
N HIS A 38 -5.53 0.65 27.13
CA HIS A 38 -6.49 0.68 26.02
C HIS A 38 -5.84 0.94 24.68
N VAL A 39 -6.34 0.25 23.66
CA VAL A 39 -6.04 0.44 22.25
C VAL A 39 -7.31 0.89 21.55
N LEU A 40 -7.22 2.00 20.84
CA LEU A 40 -8.24 2.44 19.89
C LEU A 40 -7.97 1.79 18.55
N ILE A 41 -8.98 1.18 17.93
CA ILE A 41 -8.92 0.66 16.56
C ILE A 41 -9.98 1.39 15.75
N THR A 42 -9.57 1.93 14.61
CA THR A 42 -10.43 2.70 13.72
C THR A 42 -10.34 2.17 12.30
N ALA A 43 -11.44 2.23 11.55
CA ALA A 43 -11.53 1.76 10.17
C ALA A 43 -12.49 2.63 9.35
N PHE A 44 -12.24 2.75 8.05
CA PHE A 44 -13.13 3.39 7.09
C PHE A 44 -13.60 2.36 6.06
N GLU A 45 -14.85 1.92 6.21
CA GLU A 45 -15.49 0.88 5.40
C GLU A 45 -16.92 1.30 5.03
N PRO A 46 -17.06 2.13 3.98
CA PRO A 46 -18.36 2.72 3.62
C PRO A 46 -19.49 1.72 3.35
N GLU A 47 -19.14 0.54 2.84
CA GLU A 47 -20.13 -0.49 2.48
C GLU A 47 -20.46 -1.46 3.62
N ALA A 48 -19.78 -1.35 4.77
CA ALA A 48 -20.01 -2.24 5.88
C ALA A 48 -21.25 -1.82 6.70
N ASP A 49 -22.17 -2.77 6.90
CA ASP A 49 -23.28 -2.60 7.86
C ASP A 49 -22.78 -2.63 9.30
N SER A 50 -21.78 -3.45 9.56
CA SER A 50 -21.12 -3.56 10.86
C SER A 50 -19.73 -4.20 10.72
N ILE A 51 -18.86 -3.88 11.68
CA ILE A 51 -17.50 -4.43 11.77
C ILE A 51 -17.30 -5.02 13.16
N VAL A 52 -16.64 -6.16 13.19
CA VAL A 52 -16.17 -6.82 14.42
C VAL A 52 -14.66 -6.97 14.33
N VAL A 53 -13.95 -6.60 15.38
CA VAL A 53 -12.52 -6.88 15.55
C VAL A 53 -12.39 -8.24 16.20
N SER A 54 -11.69 -9.16 15.55
CA SER A 54 -11.44 -10.54 15.99
C SER A 54 -9.94 -10.85 15.89
N GLY A 55 -9.43 -11.72 16.74
CA GLY A 55 -8.00 -12.12 16.70
C GLY A 55 -7.68 -13.07 17.85
N GLU A 56 -6.59 -13.85 17.68
CA GLU A 56 -6.17 -14.85 18.66
C GLU A 56 -5.71 -14.22 19.99
N ASP A 57 -5.13 -13.04 19.93
CA ASP A 57 -4.68 -12.28 21.10
C ASP A 57 -5.84 -11.62 21.88
N LEU A 58 -7.04 -11.65 21.34
CA LEU A 58 -8.21 -11.01 21.93
C LEU A 58 -9.01 -11.98 22.79
N LYS A 59 -9.40 -11.56 24.00
CA LYS A 59 -10.23 -12.38 24.91
C LYS A 59 -11.63 -12.65 24.39
N LYS A 60 -12.13 -11.80 23.49
CA LYS A 60 -13.45 -11.87 22.84
C LYS A 60 -13.45 -11.02 21.58
N GLU A 61 -14.45 -11.18 20.77
CA GLU A 61 -14.73 -10.28 19.66
C GLU A 61 -15.25 -8.93 20.15
N TYR A 62 -14.85 -7.85 19.47
CA TYR A 62 -15.27 -6.49 19.79
C TYR A 62 -16.00 -5.88 18.61
N LYS A 63 -17.29 -5.58 18.79
CA LYS A 63 -18.08 -4.88 17.79
C LYS A 63 -17.66 -3.41 17.75
N MET A 64 -17.37 -2.89 16.56
CA MET A 64 -17.07 -1.48 16.35
C MET A 64 -18.36 -0.64 16.33
N THR A 65 -18.27 0.57 16.83
CA THR A 65 -19.34 1.57 16.73
C THR A 65 -19.17 2.31 15.40
N LYS A 66 -20.24 2.43 14.62
CA LYS A 66 -20.29 3.30 13.46
C LYS A 66 -20.39 4.74 13.97
N MET A 67 -19.34 5.53 13.74
CA MET A 67 -19.22 6.89 14.27
C MET A 67 -19.84 7.92 13.34
N ASP A 68 -19.95 7.59 12.05
CA ASP A 68 -20.49 8.45 11.00
C ASP A 68 -21.17 7.63 9.91
N GLU A 69 -22.21 8.19 9.27
CA GLU A 69 -22.98 7.54 8.21
C GLU A 69 -22.14 7.19 6.98
N THR A 70 -21.01 7.87 6.75
CA THR A 70 -20.10 7.60 5.63
C THR A 70 -19.33 6.29 5.77
N GLY A 71 -19.36 5.64 6.96
CA GLY A 71 -18.72 4.35 7.21
C GLY A 71 -17.40 4.44 7.97
N TYR A 72 -17.24 5.43 8.83
CA TYR A 72 -16.15 5.48 9.79
C TYR A 72 -16.54 4.74 11.07
N PHE A 73 -15.70 3.78 11.45
CA PHE A 73 -15.93 2.90 12.60
C PHE A 73 -14.81 3.02 13.61
N ALA A 74 -15.14 2.89 14.90
CA ALA A 74 -14.17 2.92 15.98
C ALA A 74 -14.55 1.94 17.10
N VAL A 75 -13.53 1.42 17.81
CA VAL A 75 -13.70 0.64 19.03
C VAL A 75 -12.52 0.86 19.98
N LEU A 76 -12.80 0.93 21.28
CA LEU A 76 -11.79 0.97 22.33
C LEU A 76 -11.69 -0.41 22.96
N ILE A 77 -10.51 -1.04 22.87
CA ILE A 77 -10.25 -2.39 23.37
C ILE A 77 -9.35 -2.31 24.61
N PRO A 78 -9.69 -3.00 25.72
CA PRO A 78 -8.81 -3.09 26.88
C PRO A 78 -7.60 -4.00 26.55
N ALA A 79 -6.47 -3.38 26.24
CA ALA A 79 -5.21 -4.03 25.91
C ALA A 79 -4.01 -3.18 26.33
N LYS A 80 -2.94 -3.82 26.82
CA LYS A 80 -1.68 -3.16 27.21
C LYS A 80 -0.73 -2.89 26.05
N LYS A 81 -0.94 -3.56 24.94
CA LYS A 81 -0.21 -3.42 23.67
C LYS A 81 -1.19 -3.64 22.53
N ILE A 82 -0.84 -3.18 21.33
CA ILE A 82 -1.61 -3.45 20.12
C ILE A 82 -1.67 -4.97 19.91
N PRO A 83 -2.89 -5.58 19.89
CA PRO A 83 -3.05 -7.02 19.66
C PRO A 83 -2.93 -7.34 18.17
N SER A 84 -2.65 -8.59 17.83
CA SER A 84 -2.90 -9.10 16.48
C SER A 84 -4.40 -9.27 16.27
N TYR A 85 -4.94 -8.74 15.16
CA TYR A 85 -6.36 -8.76 14.85
C TYR A 85 -6.65 -8.70 13.35
N HIS A 86 -7.88 -8.97 13.00
CA HIS A 86 -8.47 -8.72 11.70
C HIS A 86 -9.89 -8.20 11.86
N PHE A 87 -10.41 -7.59 10.80
CA PHE A 87 -11.80 -7.18 10.73
C PHE A 87 -12.69 -8.29 10.17
N VAL A 88 -13.86 -8.41 10.74
CA VAL A 88 -14.95 -9.20 10.19
C VAL A 88 -16.09 -8.24 9.83
N LEU A 89 -16.19 -7.94 8.54
CA LEU A 89 -17.17 -7.02 7.98
C LEU A 89 -18.45 -7.78 7.63
N LYS A 90 -19.59 -7.16 7.89
CA LYS A 90 -20.89 -7.59 7.39
C LYS A 90 -21.35 -6.62 6.31
N GLN A 91 -21.67 -7.13 5.13
CA GLN A 91 -22.20 -6.39 3.99
C GLN A 91 -23.45 -7.13 3.47
N GLY A 92 -24.63 -6.69 3.88
CA GLY A 92 -25.87 -7.41 3.61
C GLY A 92 -25.85 -8.83 4.19
N LYS A 93 -25.84 -9.84 3.33
CA LYS A 93 -25.75 -11.26 3.72
C LYS A 93 -24.33 -11.82 3.72
N LYS A 94 -23.35 -11.04 3.24
CA LYS A 94 -21.95 -11.49 3.16
C LYS A 94 -21.21 -11.19 4.45
N LYS A 95 -20.32 -12.10 4.82
CA LYS A 95 -19.32 -11.93 5.88
C LYS A 95 -17.95 -11.99 5.23
N ILE A 96 -17.14 -10.94 5.42
CA ILE A 96 -15.83 -10.77 4.78
C ILE A 96 -14.80 -10.59 5.87
N GLU A 97 -13.78 -11.43 5.88
CA GLU A 97 -12.60 -11.24 6.72
C GLU A 97 -11.59 -10.35 5.98
N LYS A 98 -11.09 -9.33 6.65
CA LYS A 98 -10.18 -8.34 6.09
C LYS A 98 -9.09 -8.00 7.09
N THR A 99 -7.83 -8.07 6.67
CA THR A 99 -6.70 -7.57 7.45
C THR A 99 -6.65 -6.04 7.35
N ASP A 100 -6.31 -5.40 8.46
CA ASP A 100 -6.15 -3.94 8.49
C ASP A 100 -4.83 -3.54 7.83
N ALA A 101 -4.90 -2.78 6.75
CA ALA A 101 -3.74 -2.24 6.03
C ALA A 101 -2.89 -1.30 6.90
N TYR A 102 -3.51 -0.63 7.88
CA TYR A 102 -2.86 0.35 8.75
C TYR A 102 -2.28 -0.25 10.03
N ALA A 103 -2.51 -1.54 10.27
CA ALA A 103 -1.85 -2.29 11.34
C ALA A 103 -0.44 -2.76 10.95
N VAL A 104 -0.09 -2.67 9.67
CA VAL A 104 1.25 -3.01 9.17
C VAL A 104 2.19 -1.82 9.35
N ASP A 105 3.37 -2.07 9.93
CA ASP A 105 4.40 -1.05 10.09
C ASP A 105 4.99 -0.60 8.74
N SER A 106 5.67 0.57 8.76
CA SER A 106 6.40 1.06 7.59
C SER A 106 7.47 0.06 7.15
N LEU A 107 7.57 -0.16 5.85
CA LEU A 107 8.65 -0.98 5.25
C LEU A 107 9.86 -0.13 4.81
N PHE A 108 9.76 1.18 4.91
CA PHE A 108 10.89 2.10 4.79
C PHE A 108 11.44 2.39 6.19
N ASP A 109 12.60 1.84 6.51
CA ASP A 109 13.26 2.13 7.77
C ASP A 109 14.03 3.47 7.75
N GLY A 110 14.56 3.88 8.90
CA GLY A 110 15.30 5.14 9.01
C GLY A 110 16.58 5.18 8.16
N VAL A 111 17.22 4.03 7.90
CA VAL A 111 18.39 3.91 7.03
C VAL A 111 17.97 4.08 5.58
N ASP A 112 16.90 3.39 5.15
CA ASP A 112 16.32 3.53 3.82
C ASP A 112 15.96 4.99 3.52
N MET A 113 15.26 5.66 4.44
CA MET A 113 14.87 7.07 4.30
C MET A 113 16.09 7.99 4.17
N THR A 114 17.11 7.80 5.02
CA THR A 114 18.32 8.60 4.97
C THR A 114 19.10 8.41 3.67
N GLN A 115 19.25 7.17 3.21
CA GLN A 115 19.94 6.85 1.96
C GLN A 115 19.20 7.43 0.76
N PHE A 116 17.87 7.31 0.74
CA PHE A 116 17.05 7.86 -0.33
C PHE A 116 17.15 9.39 -0.38
N SER A 117 16.97 10.09 0.75
CA SER A 117 17.02 11.56 0.82
C SER A 117 18.38 12.12 0.43
N ASN A 118 19.47 11.39 0.67
CA ASN A 118 20.83 11.77 0.28
C ASN A 118 21.18 11.34 -1.17
N GLY A 119 20.29 10.70 -1.90
CA GLY A 119 20.51 10.25 -3.28
C GLY A 119 21.59 9.16 -3.43
N ILE A 120 21.89 8.43 -2.37
CA ILE A 120 22.93 7.36 -2.37
C ILE A 120 22.35 5.95 -2.50
N ARG A 121 21.01 5.80 -2.61
CA ARG A 121 20.37 4.51 -2.82
C ARG A 121 20.16 4.26 -4.30
N ASP A 122 21.00 3.43 -4.90
CA ASP A 122 20.91 3.01 -6.30
C ASP A 122 19.86 1.90 -6.55
N THR A 123 19.45 1.17 -5.49
CA THR A 123 18.44 0.10 -5.55
C THR A 123 17.04 0.57 -5.13
N VAL A 124 16.72 1.84 -5.32
CA VAL A 124 15.42 2.43 -4.91
C VAL A 124 14.22 1.72 -5.55
N TYR A 125 14.40 1.15 -6.74
CA TYR A 125 13.38 0.35 -7.44
C TYR A 125 12.96 -0.93 -6.69
N GLU A 126 13.72 -1.38 -5.71
CA GLU A 126 13.36 -2.50 -4.84
C GLU A 126 12.33 -2.11 -3.79
N LYS A 127 12.14 -0.81 -3.57
CA LYS A 127 11.20 -0.25 -2.59
C LYS A 127 10.08 0.55 -3.26
N LEU A 128 10.40 1.43 -4.23
CA LEU A 128 9.38 2.17 -4.97
C LEU A 128 8.70 1.27 -6.00
N GLY A 129 7.40 1.48 -6.20
CA GLY A 129 6.58 0.66 -7.08
C GLY A 129 5.58 -0.20 -6.32
N ALA A 130 5.13 -1.28 -6.97
CA ALA A 130 4.21 -2.27 -6.42
C ALA A 130 4.91 -3.62 -6.28
N HIS A 131 5.04 -4.09 -5.03
CA HIS A 131 5.77 -5.31 -4.69
C HIS A 131 4.85 -6.33 -4.00
N PRO A 132 4.41 -7.39 -4.72
CA PRO A 132 3.69 -8.50 -4.09
C PRO A 132 4.57 -9.18 -3.04
N MET A 133 4.06 -9.31 -1.81
CA MET A 133 4.81 -9.92 -0.72
C MET A 133 3.90 -10.53 0.35
N THR A 134 4.52 -11.18 1.32
CA THR A 134 3.82 -11.69 2.50
C THR A 134 4.44 -11.07 3.75
N ILE A 135 3.62 -10.40 4.56
CA ILE A 135 4.02 -9.78 5.83
C ILE A 135 3.26 -10.47 6.94
N GLU A 136 3.96 -11.05 7.91
CA GLU A 136 3.36 -11.78 9.07
C GLU A 136 2.29 -12.81 8.65
N GLY A 137 2.53 -13.51 7.55
CA GLY A 137 1.60 -14.52 7.02
C GLY A 137 0.48 -13.96 6.13
N VAL A 138 0.32 -12.64 6.05
CA VAL A 138 -0.68 -11.96 5.22
C VAL A 138 -0.12 -11.66 3.84
N LYS A 139 -0.75 -12.21 2.81
CA LYS A 139 -0.42 -11.91 1.40
C LYS A 139 -1.03 -10.58 1.00
N GLY A 140 -0.26 -9.78 0.26
CA GLY A 140 -0.72 -8.50 -0.25
C GLY A 140 0.32 -7.86 -1.16
N THR A 141 0.12 -6.60 -1.48
CA THR A 141 1.07 -5.80 -2.27
C THR A 141 1.45 -4.54 -1.49
N TYR A 142 2.74 -4.32 -1.38
CA TYR A 142 3.29 -3.07 -0.88
C TYR A 142 3.42 -2.08 -2.03
N PHE A 143 2.89 -0.88 -1.84
CA PHE A 143 2.95 0.24 -2.77
C PHE A 143 3.77 1.36 -2.17
N ALA A 144 4.68 1.94 -2.95
CA ALA A 144 5.41 3.12 -2.54
C ALA A 144 5.68 4.04 -3.74
N VAL A 145 5.50 5.35 -3.55
CA VAL A 145 5.73 6.35 -4.58
C VAL A 145 6.34 7.61 -3.99
N TRP A 146 7.32 8.17 -4.70
CA TRP A 146 7.91 9.46 -4.36
C TRP A 146 7.07 10.60 -4.92
N ALA A 147 6.49 11.41 -4.05
CA ALA A 147 5.62 12.53 -4.41
C ALA A 147 5.71 13.67 -3.37
N PRO A 148 6.88 14.30 -3.18
CA PRO A 148 7.15 15.23 -2.07
C PRO A 148 6.26 16.48 -2.10
N GLU A 149 5.76 16.89 -3.28
CA GLU A 149 4.89 18.05 -3.46
C GLU A 149 3.39 17.72 -3.30
N ALA A 150 3.04 16.45 -3.08
CA ALA A 150 1.65 16.06 -2.88
C ALA A 150 1.19 16.39 -1.46
N LYS A 151 -0.09 16.75 -1.31
CA LYS A 151 -0.77 16.90 -0.01
C LYS A 151 -1.28 15.56 0.49
N ALA A 152 -1.75 14.70 -0.43
CA ALA A 152 -2.18 13.35 -0.15
C ALA A 152 -2.01 12.48 -1.40
N VAL A 153 -1.76 11.19 -1.18
CA VAL A 153 -1.71 10.17 -2.23
C VAL A 153 -2.53 8.97 -1.77
N SER A 154 -3.32 8.41 -2.68
CA SER A 154 -4.03 7.16 -2.47
C SER A 154 -3.71 6.17 -3.58
N VAL A 155 -3.58 4.89 -3.23
CA VAL A 155 -3.53 3.84 -4.24
C VAL A 155 -4.97 3.39 -4.57
N VAL A 156 -5.30 3.41 -5.87
CA VAL A 156 -6.63 3.05 -6.38
C VAL A 156 -6.52 1.96 -7.43
N GLY A 157 -7.50 1.08 -7.48
CA GLY A 157 -7.53 -0.04 -8.41
C GLY A 157 -8.84 -0.82 -8.32
N ASP A 158 -8.91 -1.95 -9.02
CA ASP A 158 -10.11 -2.81 -9.00
C ASP A 158 -10.41 -3.34 -7.59
N PHE A 159 -9.37 -3.47 -6.74
CA PHE A 159 -9.47 -3.96 -5.37
C PHE A 159 -10.20 -3.01 -4.40
N ASN A 160 -10.40 -1.76 -4.77
CA ASN A 160 -11.10 -0.76 -3.96
C ASN A 160 -12.09 0.10 -4.78
N ASP A 161 -12.56 -0.43 -5.94
CA ASP A 161 -13.50 0.25 -6.84
C ASP A 161 -13.02 1.63 -7.29
N TRP A 162 -11.68 1.80 -7.38
CA TRP A 162 -11.03 3.06 -7.77
C TRP A 162 -11.35 4.25 -6.85
N GLN A 163 -11.67 3.97 -5.57
CA GLN A 163 -12.06 4.98 -4.57
C GLN A 163 -10.87 5.36 -3.69
N ALA A 164 -10.38 6.59 -3.83
CA ALA A 164 -9.18 7.08 -3.14
C ALA A 164 -9.31 7.06 -1.60
N ALA A 165 -10.48 7.37 -1.05
CA ALA A 165 -10.70 7.39 0.39
C ALA A 165 -10.53 6.02 1.07
N ARG A 166 -10.52 4.91 0.30
CA ARG A 166 -10.37 3.55 0.88
C ARG A 166 -8.93 3.16 1.20
N ASN A 167 -7.96 3.68 0.43
CA ASN A 167 -6.56 3.33 0.60
C ASN A 167 -5.65 4.57 0.50
N PRO A 168 -5.85 5.59 1.35
CA PRO A 168 -4.89 6.69 1.47
C PRO A 168 -3.55 6.16 1.99
N MET A 169 -2.46 6.66 1.42
CA MET A 169 -1.11 6.20 1.71
C MET A 169 -0.47 7.03 2.82
N ARG A 170 0.33 6.38 3.67
CA ARG A 170 1.10 7.02 4.74
C ARG A 170 2.22 7.86 4.16
N TYR A 171 2.37 9.09 4.62
CA TYR A 171 3.46 9.98 4.20
C TYR A 171 4.70 9.84 5.07
N LEU A 172 5.82 9.52 4.44
CA LEU A 172 7.15 9.47 5.05
C LEU A 172 7.87 10.79 4.79
N GLU A 173 7.68 11.75 5.67
CA GLU A 173 8.11 13.15 5.53
C GLU A 173 9.61 13.29 5.23
N ALA A 174 10.47 12.51 5.90
CA ALA A 174 11.93 12.57 5.71
C ALA A 174 12.39 12.20 4.30
N ALA A 175 11.60 11.45 3.54
CA ALA A 175 11.92 10.98 2.20
C ALA A 175 10.99 11.53 1.11
N GLY A 176 9.87 12.16 1.46
CA GLY A 176 8.85 12.60 0.50
C GLY A 176 8.14 11.43 -0.19
N ILE A 177 8.04 10.29 0.48
CA ILE A 177 7.48 9.04 -0.05
C ILE A 177 6.12 8.79 0.59
N TYR A 178 5.18 8.31 -0.21
CA TYR A 178 3.92 7.73 0.25
C TYR A 178 3.99 6.22 0.13
N GLU A 179 3.54 5.50 1.17
CA GLU A 179 3.54 4.04 1.19
C GLU A 179 2.27 3.46 1.79
N LEU A 180 1.91 2.24 1.37
CA LEU A 180 0.88 1.43 1.99
C LEU A 180 1.04 -0.04 1.60
N PHE A 181 0.93 -0.97 2.57
CA PHE A 181 0.71 -2.37 2.27
C PHE A 181 -0.80 -2.63 2.18
N VAL A 182 -1.26 -3.17 1.05
CA VAL A 182 -2.68 -3.49 0.85
C VAL A 182 -2.87 -5.00 0.85
N PRO A 183 -3.45 -5.57 1.92
CA PRO A 183 -3.75 -6.99 2.00
C PRO A 183 -4.68 -7.45 0.88
N GLY A 184 -4.44 -8.65 0.35
CA GLY A 184 -5.26 -9.27 -0.68
C GLY A 184 -4.97 -8.84 -2.12
N VAL A 185 -4.28 -7.71 -2.33
CA VAL A 185 -3.87 -7.27 -3.67
C VAL A 185 -2.73 -8.14 -4.18
N SER A 186 -2.80 -8.58 -5.42
CA SER A 186 -1.93 -9.60 -6.00
C SER A 186 -1.51 -9.28 -7.42
N ALA A 187 -0.57 -10.08 -7.95
CA ALA A 187 -0.12 -9.95 -9.33
C ALA A 187 -1.28 -10.11 -10.32
N GLY A 188 -1.43 -9.14 -11.21
CA GLY A 188 -2.52 -9.01 -12.19
C GLY A 188 -3.50 -7.87 -11.87
N ASP A 189 -3.57 -7.40 -10.64
CA ASP A 189 -4.47 -6.33 -10.26
C ASP A 189 -4.04 -5.00 -10.89
N LEU A 190 -5.03 -4.23 -11.38
CA LEU A 190 -4.82 -2.90 -11.93
C LEU A 190 -4.75 -1.86 -10.83
N TYR A 191 -3.86 -0.88 -10.99
CA TYR A 191 -3.76 0.23 -10.06
C TYR A 191 -3.25 1.53 -10.68
N LYS A 192 -3.53 2.64 -10.01
CA LYS A 192 -2.93 3.97 -10.19
C LYS A 192 -2.72 4.63 -8.83
N TYR A 193 -2.01 5.75 -8.84
CA TYR A 193 -2.00 6.68 -7.73
C TYR A 193 -2.93 7.86 -8.03
N GLU A 194 -3.90 8.12 -7.13
CA GLU A 194 -4.61 9.39 -7.11
C GLU A 194 -3.83 10.35 -6.22
N ILE A 195 -3.41 11.46 -6.79
CA ILE A 195 -2.55 12.45 -6.15
C ILE A 195 -3.33 13.74 -5.99
N TRP A 196 -3.43 14.23 -4.76
CA TRP A 196 -3.90 15.57 -4.45
C TRP A 196 -2.71 16.52 -4.35
N GLY A 197 -2.52 17.35 -5.36
CA GLY A 197 -1.38 18.24 -5.49
C GLY A 197 -1.45 19.48 -4.59
N ALA A 198 -0.32 20.14 -4.42
CA ALA A 198 -0.23 21.40 -3.70
C ALA A 198 -1.11 22.52 -4.31
N ASP A 199 -1.36 22.45 -5.62
CA ASP A 199 -2.23 23.37 -6.37
C ASP A 199 -3.75 23.09 -6.19
N GLY A 200 -4.10 22.11 -5.35
CA GLY A 200 -5.47 21.70 -5.08
C GLY A 200 -6.12 20.84 -6.17
N LYS A 201 -5.35 20.40 -7.19
CA LYS A 201 -5.85 19.52 -8.23
C LYS A 201 -5.67 18.06 -7.87
N ARG A 202 -6.60 17.24 -8.32
CA ARG A 202 -6.51 15.77 -8.26
C ARG A 202 -6.17 15.21 -9.62
N VAL A 203 -5.18 14.34 -9.65
CA VAL A 203 -4.74 13.67 -10.87
C VAL A 203 -4.50 12.20 -10.61
N MET A 204 -4.92 11.35 -11.56
CA MET A 204 -4.55 9.94 -11.56
C MET A 204 -3.30 9.72 -12.39
N LYS A 205 -2.30 9.06 -11.82
CA LYS A 205 -1.02 8.76 -12.48
C LYS A 205 -0.74 7.27 -12.45
N ALA A 206 -0.16 6.77 -13.56
CA ALA A 206 0.49 5.47 -13.55
C ALA A 206 1.72 5.51 -12.64
N ASP A 207 2.12 4.35 -12.15
CA ASP A 207 3.31 4.23 -11.31
C ASP A 207 4.59 4.45 -12.13
N PRO A 208 5.47 5.40 -11.75
CA PRO A 208 6.75 5.60 -12.43
C PRO A 208 7.71 4.40 -12.28
N TYR A 209 7.53 3.57 -11.26
CA TYR A 209 8.26 2.32 -11.02
C TYR A 209 7.44 1.07 -11.34
N GLY A 210 6.33 1.22 -12.08
CA GLY A 210 5.48 0.09 -12.46
C GLY A 210 6.22 -0.92 -13.34
N ASN A 211 6.24 -2.18 -12.91
CA ASN A 211 6.91 -3.27 -13.64
C ASN A 211 6.12 -3.75 -14.85
N TYR A 212 4.82 -3.49 -14.89
CA TYR A 212 3.94 -3.85 -16.00
C TYR A 212 2.81 -2.83 -16.16
N ALA A 213 2.31 -2.66 -17.38
CA ALA A 213 1.28 -1.67 -17.70
C ALA A 213 0.25 -2.23 -18.66
N GLU A 214 -0.95 -1.64 -18.66
CA GLU A 214 -1.98 -1.93 -19.64
C GLU A 214 -1.56 -1.58 -21.06
N ARG A 215 -2.21 -2.20 -22.03
CA ARG A 215 -2.06 -1.81 -23.45
C ARG A 215 -2.83 -0.53 -23.71
N ARG A 216 -2.21 0.36 -24.47
CA ARG A 216 -2.87 1.59 -24.93
C ARG A 216 -4.19 1.27 -25.66
N PRO A 217 -5.26 2.09 -25.46
CA PRO A 217 -5.30 3.42 -24.83
C PRO A 217 -5.41 3.42 -23.30
N ALA A 218 -5.56 2.27 -22.66
CA ALA A 218 -5.56 2.17 -21.20
C ALA A 218 -4.19 2.57 -20.61
N THR A 219 -4.19 3.01 -19.35
CA THR A 219 -3.01 3.66 -18.75
C THR A 219 -2.77 3.27 -17.29
N ALA A 220 -3.40 2.21 -16.79
CA ALA A 220 -3.11 1.73 -15.45
C ALA A 220 -1.80 0.93 -15.41
N SER A 221 -1.17 0.93 -14.26
CA SER A 221 -0.11 -0.01 -13.92
C SER A 221 -0.73 -1.33 -13.49
N ILE A 222 0.00 -2.41 -13.64
CA ILE A 222 -0.42 -3.76 -13.25
C ILE A 222 0.58 -4.26 -12.22
N VAL A 223 0.08 -4.74 -11.08
CA VAL A 223 0.91 -5.42 -10.08
C VAL A 223 1.56 -6.64 -10.72
N TRP A 224 2.89 -6.75 -10.63
CA TRP A 224 3.62 -7.81 -11.28
C TRP A 224 4.66 -8.44 -10.38
N ASP A 225 4.72 -9.77 -10.37
CA ASP A 225 5.73 -10.52 -9.62
C ASP A 225 6.94 -10.81 -10.53
N LEU A 226 8.04 -10.10 -10.29
CA LEU A 226 9.30 -10.29 -11.01
C LEU A 226 9.98 -11.62 -10.68
N ASN A 227 9.65 -12.26 -9.55
CA ASN A 227 10.26 -13.51 -9.11
C ASN A 227 9.62 -14.75 -9.77
N LYS A 228 8.56 -14.54 -10.56
CA LYS A 228 7.85 -15.63 -11.26
C LYS A 228 8.69 -16.34 -12.30
N TYR A 229 9.69 -15.67 -12.89
CA TYR A 229 10.54 -16.23 -13.89
C TYR A 229 11.85 -16.78 -13.29
N HIS A 230 12.11 -18.06 -13.51
CA HIS A 230 13.35 -18.71 -13.10
C HIS A 230 14.33 -18.79 -14.28
N TRP A 231 15.42 -18.05 -14.17
CA TRP A 231 16.49 -18.08 -15.16
C TRP A 231 17.17 -19.45 -15.19
N LYS A 232 17.57 -19.90 -16.37
CA LYS A 232 18.32 -21.15 -16.60
C LYS A 232 19.62 -20.83 -17.32
N ASP A 233 20.35 -19.86 -16.82
CA ASP A 233 21.51 -19.25 -17.47
C ASP A 233 22.82 -19.40 -16.68
N GLU A 234 22.91 -20.31 -15.70
CA GLU A 234 24.07 -20.51 -14.85
C GLU A 234 25.34 -20.80 -15.66
N LYS A 235 25.25 -21.60 -16.74
CA LYS A 235 26.37 -21.90 -17.64
C LYS A 235 26.90 -20.63 -18.32
N TRP A 236 25.99 -19.76 -18.75
CA TRP A 236 26.34 -18.49 -19.37
C TRP A 236 26.97 -17.55 -18.35
N LEU A 237 26.44 -17.45 -17.13
CA LEU A 237 27.00 -16.64 -16.06
C LEU A 237 28.45 -17.05 -15.70
N VAL A 238 28.72 -18.36 -15.62
CA VAL A 238 30.09 -18.88 -15.41
C VAL A 238 31.02 -18.49 -16.56
N LYS A 239 30.56 -18.61 -17.82
CA LYS A 239 31.34 -18.20 -19.00
C LYS A 239 31.60 -16.69 -18.98
N ARG A 240 30.56 -15.88 -18.70
CA ARG A 240 30.65 -14.42 -18.62
C ARG A 240 31.68 -13.93 -17.62
N LYS A 241 31.78 -14.55 -16.44
CA LYS A 241 32.79 -14.18 -15.42
C LYS A 241 34.24 -14.32 -15.91
N LYS A 242 34.49 -15.23 -16.87
CA LYS A 242 35.81 -15.51 -17.43
C LYS A 242 36.06 -14.71 -18.71
N TRP A 243 35.03 -14.09 -19.30
CA TRP A 243 35.12 -13.38 -20.55
C TRP A 243 35.80 -12.02 -20.38
N ASN A 244 36.75 -11.73 -21.26
CA ASN A 244 37.45 -10.45 -21.28
C ASN A 244 37.03 -9.66 -22.53
N ALA A 245 36.16 -8.66 -22.34
CA ALA A 245 35.64 -7.81 -23.41
C ALA A 245 36.71 -7.10 -24.28
N LYS A 246 37.94 -6.93 -23.76
CA LYS A 246 39.04 -6.31 -24.49
C LYS A 246 39.83 -7.30 -25.38
N LYS A 247 39.66 -8.61 -25.14
CA LYS A 247 40.41 -9.66 -25.85
C LYS A 247 39.54 -10.60 -26.67
N GLU A 248 38.27 -10.62 -26.42
CA GLU A 248 37.30 -11.51 -27.07
C GLU A 248 36.49 -10.77 -28.14
N PRO A 249 36.13 -11.40 -29.26
CA PRO A 249 35.28 -10.78 -30.26
C PRO A 249 33.86 -10.54 -29.71
N MET A 250 33.29 -9.38 -30.04
CA MET A 250 31.94 -9.02 -29.70
C MET A 250 31.10 -8.83 -30.95
N LEU A 251 29.99 -9.51 -31.06
CA LEU A 251 28.97 -9.27 -32.08
C LEU A 251 27.84 -8.46 -31.46
N VAL A 252 27.49 -7.35 -32.07
CA VAL A 252 26.38 -6.48 -31.68
C VAL A 252 25.33 -6.54 -32.78
N TYR A 253 24.11 -6.90 -32.38
CA TYR A 253 22.94 -6.85 -33.26
C TYR A 253 21.88 -5.95 -32.64
N GLU A 254 21.64 -4.83 -33.30
CA GLU A 254 20.64 -3.86 -32.84
C GLU A 254 19.32 -4.19 -33.53
N VAL A 255 18.25 -4.31 -32.71
CA VAL A 255 16.92 -4.65 -33.21
C VAL A 255 15.82 -3.86 -32.51
N ALA A 256 14.92 -3.31 -33.32
CA ALA A 256 13.66 -2.74 -32.83
C ALA A 256 12.60 -3.86 -32.74
N LEU A 257 12.35 -4.39 -31.55
CA LEU A 257 11.45 -5.52 -31.35
C LEU A 257 10.05 -5.30 -31.93
N GLY A 258 9.52 -4.07 -31.86
CA GLY A 258 8.22 -3.72 -32.42
C GLY A 258 8.14 -3.78 -33.96
N ALA A 259 9.28 -3.62 -34.65
CA ALA A 259 9.40 -3.64 -36.10
C ALA A 259 10.04 -4.93 -36.67
N PHE A 260 10.57 -5.80 -35.79
CA PHE A 260 11.14 -7.08 -36.16
C PHE A 260 10.06 -8.02 -36.72
N LYS A 261 10.21 -9.28 -36.76
CA LYS A 261 9.20 -10.19 -37.29
C LYS A 261 8.03 -10.36 -36.33
N LYS A 262 6.80 -10.03 -36.77
CA LYS A 262 5.57 -10.40 -36.06
C LYS A 262 5.14 -11.80 -36.54
N PRO A 263 4.74 -12.72 -35.64
CA PRO A 263 4.06 -13.93 -36.05
C PRO A 263 2.77 -13.58 -36.81
N ALA A 264 2.46 -14.35 -37.83
CA ALA A 264 1.23 -14.20 -38.61
C ALA A 264 -0.01 -14.51 -37.75
#